data_ac29617d2ceb5d0a1cce41a22096acaf
#
_entry.id   ac29617d2ceb5d0a1cce41a22096acaf
#
_cell.length_a   1.000
_cell.length_b   1.000
_cell.length_c   1.000
_cell.angle_alpha   90.00
_cell.angle_beta   90.00
_cell.angle_gamma   90.00
#
_symmetry.space_group_name_H-M   'P 1'
#
loop_
_entity.id
_entity.type
_entity.pdbx_description
1 polymer ?
#
loop_
_entity_poly.entity_id
_entity_poly.type
_entity_poly.pdbx_seq_one_letter_code
_entity_poly.pdbx_strand_id
1 'polypeptide(L)'
;MKIKYREGNPTANIRVKGPRGGKKYEAYLDTGAGRTLIPKSDAVKLGLEYVGATEVITGSGKDHIKLYKATITFLNKEFSVLVLGKDLPEQAMVKAIVGRDILDKYRACFDGIKKEIEIT
;
A
#
# COMPACT_ATOMS: atom_id res chain seq x y z
N MET A 1 -12.14 -2.65 -15.04
CA MET A 1 -11.78 -1.27 -14.71
C MET A 1 -10.38 -0.97 -15.21
N LYS A 2 -10.18 0.17 -15.82
CA LYS A 2 -8.87 0.60 -16.30
C LYS A 2 -8.40 1.81 -15.53
N ILE A 3 -7.15 1.79 -15.09
CA ILE A 3 -6.52 2.88 -14.35
C ILE A 3 -5.30 3.32 -15.14
N LYS A 4 -5.24 4.59 -15.51
CA LYS A 4 -4.07 5.12 -16.20
C LYS A 4 -2.91 5.31 -15.25
N TYR A 5 -1.70 5.04 -15.73
CA TYR A 5 -0.48 5.37 -14.99
C TYR A 5 -0.45 6.89 -14.74
N ARG A 6 0.12 7.26 -13.62
CA ARG A 6 0.31 8.66 -13.26
C ARG A 6 1.79 8.96 -13.26
N GLU A 7 2.20 9.93 -14.10
CA GLU A 7 3.62 10.28 -14.27
C GLU A 7 4.51 9.06 -14.55
N GLY A 8 4.00 8.15 -15.38
CA GLY A 8 4.73 6.94 -15.77
C GLY A 8 4.69 5.81 -14.74
N ASN A 9 3.94 5.94 -13.66
CA ASN A 9 3.92 4.98 -12.56
C ASN A 9 2.56 4.31 -12.39
N PRO A 10 2.54 2.98 -12.14
CA PRO A 10 1.30 2.25 -11.89
C PRO A 10 0.81 2.49 -10.45
N THR A 11 0.05 3.56 -10.28
CA THR A 11 -0.48 3.93 -8.96
C THR A 11 -1.99 3.97 -8.96
N ALA A 12 -2.58 3.89 -7.79
CA ALA A 12 -4.00 4.07 -7.55
C ALA A 12 -4.22 4.74 -6.21
N ASN A 13 -5.37 5.36 -6.06
CA ASN A 13 -5.72 5.99 -4.80
C ASN A 13 -6.26 4.94 -3.83
N ILE A 14 -5.84 5.03 -2.58
CA ILE A 14 -6.38 4.24 -1.48
C ILE A 14 -6.78 5.17 -0.34
N ARG A 15 -7.62 4.66 0.54
CA ARG A 15 -7.94 5.34 1.79
C ARG A 15 -7.64 4.39 2.94
N VAL A 16 -6.85 4.86 3.89
CA VAL A 16 -6.55 4.10 5.11
C VAL A 16 -7.43 4.67 6.21
N LYS A 17 -8.15 3.80 6.90
CA LYS A 17 -9.07 4.15 7.96
C LYS A 17 -8.63 3.53 9.29
N GLY A 18 -8.61 4.33 10.31
CA GLY A 18 -8.31 3.91 11.68
C GLY A 18 -9.26 4.56 12.69
N PRO A 19 -9.11 4.24 13.99
CA PRO A 19 -9.98 4.78 15.04
C PRO A 19 -9.97 6.30 15.15
N ARG A 20 -8.88 6.94 14.74
CA ARG A 20 -8.73 8.41 14.86
C ARG A 20 -8.93 9.15 13.55
N GLY A 21 -9.41 8.48 12.51
CA GLY A 21 -9.71 9.12 11.24
C GLY A 21 -9.22 8.33 10.05
N GLY A 22 -9.18 8.97 8.90
CA GLY A 22 -8.74 8.35 7.65
C GLY A 22 -7.81 9.26 6.88
N LYS A 23 -7.04 8.67 5.99
CA LYS A 23 -6.13 9.40 5.11
C LYS A 23 -6.10 8.76 3.74
N LYS A 24 -6.06 9.60 2.71
CA LYS A 24 -5.93 9.17 1.32
C LYS A 24 -4.47 9.16 0.91
N TYR A 25 -4.10 8.18 0.10
CA TYR A 25 -2.78 8.08 -0.51
C TYR A 25 -2.90 7.75 -1.97
N GLU A 26 -1.97 8.25 -2.76
CA GLU A 26 -1.64 7.64 -4.03
C GLU A 26 -0.63 6.53 -3.70
N ALA A 27 -0.93 5.30 -4.09
CA ALA A 27 -0.10 4.15 -3.73
C ALA A 27 0.39 3.42 -4.98
N TYR A 28 1.63 2.95 -4.94
CA TYR A 28 2.14 2.05 -5.97
C TYR A 28 1.42 0.72 -5.87
N LEU A 29 1.04 0.16 -7.01
CA LEU A 29 0.54 -1.21 -7.09
C LEU A 29 1.75 -2.11 -7.34
N ASP A 30 2.20 -2.80 -6.29
CA ASP A 30 3.48 -3.51 -6.29
C ASP A 30 3.28 -5.00 -6.11
N THR A 31 3.42 -5.75 -7.22
CA THR A 31 3.30 -7.21 -7.19
C THR A 31 4.46 -7.89 -6.49
N GLY A 32 5.56 -7.17 -6.25
CA GLY A 32 6.70 -7.68 -5.49
C GLY A 32 6.54 -7.56 -3.98
N ALA A 33 5.55 -6.78 -3.51
CA ALA A 33 5.33 -6.60 -2.08
C ALA A 33 4.26 -7.57 -1.57
N GLY A 34 4.58 -8.33 -0.52
CA GLY A 34 3.62 -9.26 0.08
C GLY A 34 2.55 -8.56 0.91
N ARG A 35 2.86 -7.42 1.47
CA ARG A 35 1.94 -6.63 2.31
C ARG A 35 1.90 -5.19 1.87
N THR A 36 0.74 -4.57 2.07
CA THR A 36 0.56 -3.13 1.90
C THR A 36 1.39 -2.39 2.93
N LEU A 37 1.97 -1.26 2.52
CA LEU A 37 2.84 -0.43 3.34
C LEU A 37 2.29 0.99 3.38
N ILE A 38 2.26 1.57 4.58
CA ILE A 38 1.89 2.97 4.79
C ILE A 38 2.95 3.65 5.66
N PRO A 39 3.01 4.99 5.69
CA PRO A 39 3.93 5.66 6.58
C PRO A 39 3.66 5.30 8.05
N LYS A 40 4.72 4.96 8.77
CA LYS A 40 4.62 4.60 10.19
C LYS A 40 4.05 5.76 11.02
N SER A 41 4.48 6.97 10.73
CA SER A 41 3.99 8.17 11.43
C SER A 41 2.47 8.31 11.30
N ASP A 42 1.93 8.01 10.13
CA ASP A 42 0.49 8.06 9.90
C ASP A 42 -0.25 6.91 10.58
N ALA A 43 0.35 5.72 10.63
CA ALA A 43 -0.23 4.59 11.36
C ALA A 43 -0.45 4.96 12.82
N VAL A 44 0.51 5.62 13.43
CA VAL A 44 0.41 6.09 14.82
C VAL A 44 -0.65 7.17 14.94
N LYS A 45 -0.66 8.16 14.05
CA LYS A 45 -1.64 9.27 14.08
C LYS A 45 -3.07 8.79 13.90
N LEU A 46 -3.29 7.80 13.04
CA LEU A 46 -4.60 7.23 12.79
C LEU A 46 -5.06 6.29 13.91
N GLY A 47 -4.20 6.02 14.87
CA GLY A 47 -4.50 5.13 16.00
C GLY A 47 -4.63 3.68 15.60
N LEU A 48 -3.92 3.23 14.57
CA LEU A 48 -3.96 1.84 14.16
C LEU A 48 -3.38 0.94 15.25
N GLU A 49 -4.00 -0.21 15.43
CA GLU A 49 -3.55 -1.16 16.45
C GLU A 49 -2.22 -1.80 16.04
N TYR A 50 -1.21 -1.66 16.90
CA TYR A 50 0.07 -2.35 16.74
C TYR A 50 -0.13 -3.84 17.10
N VAL A 51 0.25 -4.72 16.19
CA VAL A 51 0.04 -6.17 16.40
C VAL A 51 1.33 -6.98 16.37
N GLY A 52 2.46 -6.36 16.22
CA GLY A 52 3.74 -7.04 16.20
C GLY A 52 4.69 -6.50 15.16
N ALA A 53 5.73 -7.25 14.89
CA ALA A 53 6.72 -6.89 13.88
C ALA A 53 7.04 -8.11 13.03
N THR A 54 7.47 -7.85 11.81
CA THR A 54 7.89 -8.90 10.89
C THR A 54 9.25 -8.57 10.31
N GLU A 55 9.99 -9.61 9.95
CA GLU A 55 11.26 -9.46 9.26
C GLU A 55 11.01 -9.39 7.77
N VAL A 56 11.59 -8.40 7.11
CA VAL A 56 11.55 -8.26 5.67
C VAL A 56 12.96 -8.21 5.12
N ILE A 57 13.14 -8.72 3.91
CA ILE A 57 14.42 -8.66 3.22
C ILE A 57 14.34 -7.47 2.26
N THR A 58 15.29 -6.55 2.42
CA THR A 58 15.41 -5.37 1.57
C THR A 58 16.74 -5.41 0.82
N GLY A 59 16.95 -4.47 -0.08
CA GLY A 59 18.21 -4.34 -0.81
C GLY A 59 19.42 -4.12 0.09
N SER A 60 19.20 -3.59 1.32
CA SER A 60 20.27 -3.35 2.29
C SER A 60 20.35 -4.45 3.37
N GLY A 61 19.61 -5.55 3.23
CA GLY A 61 19.62 -6.67 4.17
C GLY A 61 18.28 -6.88 4.85
N LYS A 62 18.32 -7.45 6.07
CA LYS A 62 17.11 -7.73 6.85
C LYS A 62 16.72 -6.52 7.68
N ASP A 63 15.41 -6.27 7.77
CA ASP A 63 14.85 -5.21 8.58
C ASP A 63 13.63 -5.74 9.35
N HIS A 64 13.38 -5.18 10.53
CA HIS A 64 12.19 -5.48 11.32
C HIS A 64 11.22 -4.33 11.19
N ILE A 65 10.05 -4.60 10.62
CA ILE A 65 9.04 -3.58 10.36
C ILE A 65 7.81 -3.89 11.18
N LYS A 66 7.25 -2.85 11.81
CA LYS A 66 6.06 -2.98 12.65
C LYS A 66 4.82 -3.21 11.79
N LEU A 67 3.93 -4.07 12.30
CA LEU A 67 2.66 -4.39 11.69
C LEU A 67 1.53 -3.71 12.45
N TYR A 68 0.60 -3.16 11.68
CA TYR A 68 -0.59 -2.49 12.20
C TYR A 68 -1.84 -3.03 11.52
N LYS A 69 -2.91 -3.11 12.28
CA LYS A 69 -4.22 -3.52 11.77
C LYS A 69 -4.89 -2.31 11.12
N ALA A 70 -5.27 -2.42 9.86
CA ALA A 70 -5.84 -1.30 9.12
C ALA A 70 -7.02 -1.76 8.26
N THR A 71 -7.94 -0.83 8.00
CA THR A 71 -8.97 -0.99 6.99
C THR A 71 -8.58 -0.11 5.81
N ILE A 72 -8.46 -0.73 4.63
CA ILE A 72 -8.06 -0.03 3.42
C ILE A 72 -9.17 -0.12 2.39
N THR A 73 -9.57 1.05 1.88
CA THR A 73 -10.49 1.12 0.75
C THR A 73 -9.69 1.19 -0.54
N PHE A 74 -9.91 0.23 -1.41
CA PHE A 74 -9.28 0.13 -2.71
C PHE A 74 -10.35 -0.26 -3.73
N LEU A 75 -10.50 0.54 -4.78
CA LEU A 75 -11.51 0.34 -5.83
C LEU A 75 -12.92 0.14 -5.24
N ASN A 76 -13.28 1.00 -4.30
CA ASN A 76 -14.59 1.01 -3.63
C ASN A 76 -14.89 -0.23 -2.78
N LYS A 77 -13.88 -1.03 -2.45
CA LYS A 77 -14.01 -2.16 -1.53
C LYS A 77 -13.11 -1.96 -0.33
N GLU A 78 -13.59 -2.39 0.84
CA GLU A 78 -12.82 -2.34 2.08
C GLU A 78 -12.14 -3.67 2.33
N PHE A 79 -10.87 -3.59 2.72
CA PHE A 79 -10.05 -4.74 3.08
C PHE A 79 -9.48 -4.54 4.47
N SER A 80 -9.63 -5.55 5.32
CA SER A 80 -8.99 -5.58 6.64
C SER A 80 -7.67 -6.31 6.50
N VAL A 81 -6.55 -5.61 6.66
CA VAL A 81 -5.21 -6.16 6.44
C VAL A 81 -4.24 -5.72 7.52
N LEU A 82 -3.15 -6.46 7.66
CA LEU A 82 -2.02 -6.06 8.48
C LEU A 82 -1.03 -5.32 7.59
N VAL A 83 -0.92 -4.02 7.80
CA VAL A 83 -0.02 -3.19 7.00
C VAL A 83 1.36 -3.06 7.63
N LEU A 84 2.36 -2.91 6.79
CA LEU A 84 3.70 -2.52 7.23
C LEU A 84 3.71 -1.02 7.49
N GLY A 85 4.22 -0.61 8.65
CA GLY A 85 4.40 0.80 8.98
C GLY A 85 5.86 1.19 8.81
N LYS A 86 6.16 1.94 7.77
CA LYS A 86 7.51 2.42 7.50
C LYS A 86 7.45 3.73 6.75
N ASP A 87 8.23 4.72 7.22
CA ASP A 87 8.36 5.98 6.52
C ASP A 87 9.35 5.81 5.38
N LEU A 88 8.92 6.10 4.16
CA LEU A 88 9.79 6.10 2.99
C LEU A 88 10.58 7.40 2.94
N PRO A 89 11.72 7.44 2.22
CA PRO A 89 12.50 8.66 2.07
C PRO A 89 11.65 9.83 1.55
N GLU A 90 11.99 11.05 1.94
CA GLU A 90 11.26 12.25 1.50
C GLU A 90 11.24 12.39 -0.02
N GLN A 91 12.27 11.88 -0.69
CA GLN A 91 12.37 11.92 -2.16
C GLN A 91 11.38 10.98 -2.84
N ALA A 92 10.83 10.02 -2.12
CA ALA A 92 9.86 9.11 -2.71
C ALA A 92 8.60 9.87 -3.11
N MET A 93 8.22 9.77 -4.39
CA MET A 93 7.03 10.44 -4.92
C MET A 93 5.77 9.89 -4.29
N VAL A 94 5.77 8.61 -3.96
CA VAL A 94 4.63 7.90 -3.41
C VAL A 94 5.02 7.35 -2.05
N LYS A 95 4.16 7.53 -1.06
CA LYS A 95 4.47 7.16 0.33
C LYS A 95 3.81 5.85 0.77
N ALA A 96 2.98 5.26 -0.08
CA ALA A 96 2.26 4.03 0.22
C ALA A 96 2.40 3.01 -0.92
N ILE A 97 2.28 1.74 -0.56
CA ILE A 97 2.38 0.63 -1.50
C ILE A 97 1.23 -0.32 -1.24
N VAL A 98 0.50 -0.69 -2.30
CA VAL A 98 -0.49 -1.76 -2.24
C VAL A 98 0.20 -3.05 -2.64
N GLY A 99 0.22 -4.01 -1.73
CA GLY A 99 0.85 -5.31 -1.95
C GLY A 99 -0.12 -6.40 -2.38
N ARG A 100 0.41 -7.64 -2.44
CA ARG A 100 -0.40 -8.80 -2.85
C ARG A 100 -1.49 -9.16 -1.84
N ASP A 101 -1.41 -8.69 -0.60
CA ASP A 101 -2.48 -8.87 0.37
C ASP A 101 -3.82 -8.32 -0.12
N ILE A 102 -3.78 -7.32 -1.00
CA ILE A 102 -4.95 -6.75 -1.67
C ILE A 102 -4.99 -7.17 -3.14
N LEU A 103 -3.86 -7.05 -3.86
CA LEU A 103 -3.81 -7.32 -5.30
C LEU A 103 -4.21 -8.76 -5.67
N ASP A 104 -3.93 -9.73 -4.80
CA ASP A 104 -4.30 -11.13 -5.06
C ASP A 104 -5.81 -11.37 -5.03
N LYS A 105 -6.61 -10.39 -4.66
CA LYS A 105 -8.07 -10.44 -4.75
C LYS A 105 -8.59 -10.08 -6.14
N TYR A 106 -7.70 -9.75 -7.06
CA TYR A 106 -8.04 -9.27 -8.40
C TYR A 106 -7.20 -9.95 -9.47
N ARG A 107 -7.70 -9.89 -10.69
CA ARG A 107 -6.86 -10.11 -11.86
C ARG A 107 -6.39 -8.72 -12.31
N ALA A 108 -5.09 -8.49 -12.28
CA ALA A 108 -4.52 -7.20 -12.66
C ALA A 108 -3.56 -7.40 -13.83
N CYS A 109 -3.75 -6.63 -14.89
CA CYS A 109 -2.87 -6.64 -16.05
C CYS A 109 -2.22 -5.27 -16.18
N PHE A 110 -0.89 -5.23 -16.08
CA PHE A 110 -0.11 -4.01 -16.20
C PHE A 110 0.34 -3.87 -17.65
N ASP A 111 -0.27 -2.97 -18.40
CA ASP A 111 0.06 -2.71 -19.79
C ASP A 111 1.07 -1.56 -19.84
N GLY A 112 2.34 -1.90 -19.95
CA GLY A 112 3.41 -0.90 -20.02
C GLY A 112 3.45 -0.12 -21.31
N ILE A 113 2.86 -0.65 -22.37
CA ILE A 113 2.80 0.04 -23.66
C ILE A 113 1.75 1.14 -23.64
N LYS A 114 0.56 0.81 -23.16
CA LYS A 114 -0.55 1.77 -23.04
C LYS A 114 -0.46 2.61 -21.77
N LYS A 115 0.43 2.27 -20.85
CA LYS A 115 0.55 2.94 -19.54
C LYS A 115 -0.77 2.92 -18.78
N GLU A 116 -1.36 1.74 -18.70
CA GLU A 116 -2.61 1.54 -17.94
C GLU A 116 -2.63 0.18 -17.27
N ILE A 117 -3.44 0.07 -16.22
CA ILE A 117 -3.67 -1.18 -15.51
C ILE A 117 -5.13 -1.56 -15.72
N GLU A 118 -5.37 -2.80 -16.15
CA GLU A 118 -6.71 -3.34 -16.23
C GLU A 118 -6.93 -4.29 -15.06
N ILE A 119 -7.99 -4.04 -14.29
CA ILE A 119 -8.30 -4.78 -13.08
C ILE A 119 -9.72 -5.36 -13.17
N THR A 120 -9.83 -6.64 -12.93
CA THR A 120 -11.13 -7.33 -12.89
C THR A 120 -11.27 -8.23 -11.68
#